data_3add9fae24721f1c9a04cb6dc8bc49fb
#
_entry.id   3add9fae24721f1c9a04cb6dc8bc49fb
#
_cell.length_a   1.000
_cell.length_b   1.000
_cell.length_c   1.000
_cell.angle_alpha   90.00
_cell.angle_beta   90.00
_cell.angle_gamma   90.00
#
_symmetry.space_group_name_H-M   'P 1'
#
loop_
_entity.id
_entity.type
_entity.pdbx_description
1 polymer ?
#
loop_
_entity_poly.entity_id
_entity_poly.type
_entity_poly.pdbx_seq_one_letter_code
_entity_poly.pdbx_strand_id
1 'polypeptide(L)'
;MNIYDSEYGSHVKSYKERIIDVIRKSVKEHGRTLAIRVDLHDPVMLDNGDTISCIANTDSGSISRFTNSLKAKLAADEQRKRKEGKRVHPNTLRYAWVREFPQNGKRHFHVFLFLNKDAYYHLGDFNLDEDTLRTMITSAWCSALSITPEEGQHLVQYPSNGKYTLNRDDILNDIYPGDLLNRIDYLTKVKSKNFDDGYRSFGCSNN
;
A
#
# COMPACT_ATOMS: atom_id res chain seq x y z
N MET A 1 -21.59 6.66 -10.66
CA MET A 1 -20.44 5.72 -10.55
C MET A 1 -20.49 4.79 -11.74
N ASN A 2 -19.42 4.66 -12.53
CA ASN A 2 -19.37 3.73 -13.67
C ASN A 2 -18.90 2.36 -13.15
N ILE A 3 -19.73 1.32 -13.29
CA ILE A 3 -19.54 -0.02 -12.74
C ILE A 3 -19.41 -1.01 -13.90
N TYR A 4 -18.60 -2.05 -13.71
CA TYR A 4 -18.52 -3.24 -14.55
C TYR A 4 -18.60 -4.50 -13.68
N ASP A 5 -19.01 -5.63 -14.26
CA ASP A 5 -19.12 -6.90 -13.55
C ASP A 5 -17.99 -7.85 -13.94
N SER A 6 -17.52 -8.64 -12.98
CA SER A 6 -16.59 -9.75 -13.15
C SER A 6 -17.04 -10.95 -12.32
N GLU A 7 -16.27 -12.04 -12.30
CA GLU A 7 -16.50 -13.20 -11.42
C GLU A 7 -16.54 -12.83 -9.92
N TYR A 8 -15.97 -11.68 -9.53
CA TYR A 8 -15.97 -11.17 -8.16
C TYR A 8 -17.13 -10.21 -7.85
N GLY A 9 -18.09 -10.04 -8.77
CA GLY A 9 -19.24 -9.12 -8.66
C GLY A 9 -18.98 -7.76 -9.31
N SER A 10 -19.71 -6.73 -8.84
CA SER A 10 -19.66 -5.38 -9.40
C SER A 10 -18.42 -4.60 -8.93
N HIS A 11 -17.80 -3.86 -9.83
CA HIS A 11 -16.53 -3.12 -9.63
C HIS A 11 -16.62 -1.66 -10.06
N VAL A 12 -15.86 -0.80 -9.40
CA VAL A 12 -15.72 0.61 -9.77
C VAL A 12 -14.69 0.76 -10.90
N LYS A 13 -15.13 1.00 -12.11
CA LYS A 13 -14.30 1.10 -13.32
C LYS A 13 -13.19 2.14 -13.19
N SER A 14 -13.53 3.33 -12.70
CA SER A 14 -12.57 4.43 -12.53
C SER A 14 -11.42 4.10 -11.55
N TYR A 15 -11.63 3.20 -10.57
CA TYR A 15 -10.56 2.78 -9.68
C TYR A 15 -9.54 1.92 -10.43
N LYS A 16 -10.02 0.95 -11.21
CA LYS A 16 -9.15 0.11 -12.06
C LYS A 16 -8.33 0.94 -13.03
N GLU A 17 -8.97 1.83 -13.76
CA GLU A 17 -8.32 2.72 -14.72
C GLU A 17 -7.20 3.55 -14.07
N ARG A 18 -7.46 4.12 -12.90
CA ARG A 18 -6.46 4.89 -12.14
C ARG A 18 -5.32 4.04 -11.60
N ILE A 19 -5.57 2.82 -11.14
CA ILE A 19 -4.51 1.89 -10.72
C ILE A 19 -3.60 1.56 -11.90
N ILE A 20 -4.18 1.25 -13.07
CA ILE A 20 -3.42 0.95 -14.29
C ILE A 20 -2.60 2.18 -14.74
N ASP A 21 -3.16 3.40 -14.65
CA ASP A 21 -2.41 4.63 -14.95
C ASP A 21 -1.20 4.80 -14.03
N VAL A 22 -1.35 4.57 -12.72
CA VAL A 22 -0.23 4.60 -11.76
C VAL A 22 0.84 3.56 -12.11
N ILE A 23 0.45 2.35 -12.47
CA ILE A 23 1.38 1.30 -12.93
C ILE A 23 2.16 1.76 -14.16
N ARG A 24 1.46 2.27 -15.19
CA ARG A 24 2.10 2.75 -16.42
C ARG A 24 3.07 3.91 -16.16
N LYS A 25 2.70 4.87 -15.30
CA LYS A 25 3.59 5.96 -14.86
C LYS A 25 4.83 5.40 -14.16
N SER A 26 4.66 4.42 -13.29
CA SER A 26 5.75 3.82 -12.53
C SER A 26 6.79 3.15 -13.45
N VAL A 27 6.35 2.32 -14.40
CA VAL A 27 7.26 1.64 -15.32
C VAL A 27 7.88 2.58 -16.35
N LYS A 28 7.19 3.65 -16.73
CA LYS A 28 7.76 4.69 -17.60
C LYS A 28 8.94 5.38 -16.95
N GLU A 29 8.86 5.66 -15.66
CA GLU A 29 9.92 6.31 -14.90
C GLU A 29 11.08 5.36 -14.56
N HIS A 30 10.78 4.17 -14.05
CA HIS A 30 11.80 3.28 -13.50
C HIS A 30 12.29 2.19 -14.47
N GLY A 31 11.57 1.96 -15.57
CA GLY A 31 11.86 0.82 -16.47
C GLY A 31 11.43 -0.51 -15.89
N ARG A 32 11.89 -0.85 -14.69
CA ARG A 32 11.45 -2.00 -13.89
C ARG A 32 10.86 -1.53 -12.56
N THR A 33 9.66 -2.00 -12.24
CA THR A 33 8.95 -1.61 -11.03
C THR A 33 8.68 -2.83 -10.16
N LEU A 34 8.98 -2.72 -8.88
CA LEU A 34 8.52 -3.64 -7.84
C LEU A 34 7.14 -3.19 -7.39
N ALA A 35 6.11 -4.01 -7.65
CA ALA A 35 4.76 -3.80 -7.12
C ALA A 35 4.54 -4.73 -5.92
N ILE A 36 4.10 -4.17 -4.80
CA ILE A 36 3.85 -4.89 -3.55
C ILE A 36 2.45 -4.59 -3.07
N ARG A 37 1.65 -5.63 -2.82
CA ARG A 37 0.40 -5.50 -2.08
C ARG A 37 0.69 -5.60 -0.58
N VAL A 38 0.14 -4.67 0.18
CA VAL A 38 0.18 -4.62 1.64
C VAL A 38 -1.23 -4.38 2.14
N ASP A 39 -1.64 -5.12 3.17
CA ASP A 39 -2.91 -4.93 3.85
C ASP A 39 -2.62 -4.29 5.22
N LEU A 40 -3.17 -3.08 5.43
CA LEU A 40 -2.98 -2.27 6.63
C LEU A 40 -4.27 -2.29 7.45
N HIS A 41 -4.16 -2.78 8.68
CA HIS A 41 -5.30 -2.94 9.59
C HIS A 41 -5.28 -1.88 10.69
N ASP A 42 -6.47 -1.45 11.10
CA ASP A 42 -6.61 -0.69 12.34
C ASP A 42 -6.47 -1.64 13.55
N PRO A 43 -5.92 -1.17 14.68
CA PRO A 43 -5.86 -1.95 15.91
C PRO A 43 -7.27 -2.27 16.43
N VAL A 44 -7.35 -3.30 17.26
CA VAL A 44 -8.59 -3.63 17.97
C VAL A 44 -8.82 -2.56 19.03
N MET A 45 -9.95 -1.87 18.95
CA MET A 45 -10.42 -1.03 20.06
C MET A 45 -11.03 -1.95 21.11
N LEU A 46 -10.40 -2.07 22.28
CA LEU A 46 -10.98 -2.76 23.41
C LEU A 46 -11.76 -1.72 24.22
N ASP A 47 -13.06 -1.82 24.18
CA ASP A 47 -13.95 -1.10 25.10
C ASP A 47 -14.11 -1.97 26.35
N ASN A 48 -13.44 -1.58 27.42
CA ASN A 48 -13.52 -2.26 28.72
C ASN A 48 -14.59 -1.62 29.63
N GLY A 49 -15.51 -0.82 29.06
CA GLY A 49 -16.64 -0.19 29.78
C GLY A 49 -16.27 1.09 30.53
N ASP A 50 -15.05 1.19 31.07
CA ASP A 50 -14.62 2.35 31.86
C ASP A 50 -13.44 3.13 31.23
N THR A 51 -12.77 2.56 30.21
CA THR A 51 -11.60 3.21 29.59
C THR A 51 -11.48 2.80 28.14
N ILE A 52 -11.46 3.77 27.21
CA ILE A 52 -11.06 3.55 25.83
C ILE A 52 -9.54 3.33 25.83
N SER A 53 -9.09 2.08 25.74
CA SER A 53 -7.67 1.71 25.83
C SER A 53 -6.91 1.78 24.50
N CYS A 54 -7.50 2.28 23.42
CA CYS A 54 -6.81 2.48 22.16
C CYS A 54 -6.45 3.95 21.96
N ILE A 55 -5.17 4.26 22.15
CA ILE A 55 -4.59 5.60 21.91
C ILE A 55 -4.26 5.78 20.42
N ALA A 56 -4.47 4.75 19.58
CA ALA A 56 -4.10 4.78 18.19
C ALA A 56 -4.92 5.80 17.38
N ASN A 57 -4.23 6.59 16.57
CA ASN A 57 -4.85 7.61 15.72
C ASN A 57 -5.42 6.98 14.44
N THR A 58 -6.65 6.48 14.52
CA THR A 58 -7.36 5.79 13.44
C THR A 58 -8.29 6.69 12.62
N ASP A 59 -8.09 8.00 12.63
CA ASP A 59 -8.90 8.96 11.84
C ASP A 59 -8.78 8.72 10.32
N SER A 60 -9.52 9.50 9.55
CA SER A 60 -9.52 9.43 8.08
C SER A 60 -8.18 9.83 7.43
N GLY A 61 -7.29 10.50 8.18
CA GLY A 61 -5.97 10.92 7.72
C GLY A 61 -4.89 9.84 7.84
N SER A 62 -5.16 8.70 8.49
CA SER A 62 -4.16 7.65 8.75
C SER A 62 -3.43 7.18 7.49
N ILE A 63 -4.17 6.96 6.39
CA ILE A 63 -3.55 6.52 5.13
C ILE A 63 -2.65 7.60 4.48
N SER A 64 -2.99 8.86 4.65
CA SER A 64 -2.15 9.98 4.17
C SER A 64 -0.88 10.11 5.02
N ARG A 65 -0.99 9.96 6.35
CA ARG A 65 0.18 9.92 7.25
C ARG A 65 1.09 8.75 6.92
N PHE A 66 0.53 7.56 6.66
CA PHE A 66 1.28 6.38 6.22
C PHE A 66 2.10 6.66 4.96
N THR A 67 1.47 7.16 3.89
CA THR A 67 2.17 7.41 2.63
C THR A 67 3.25 8.47 2.77
N ASN A 68 3.03 9.52 3.56
CA ASN A 68 4.02 10.57 3.83
C ASN A 68 5.18 10.03 4.69
N SER A 69 4.88 9.27 5.74
CA SER A 69 5.90 8.62 6.58
C SER A 69 6.76 7.66 5.76
N LEU A 70 6.14 6.83 4.91
CA LEU A 70 6.89 5.91 4.05
C LEU A 70 7.79 6.64 3.06
N LYS A 71 7.30 7.71 2.41
CA LYS A 71 8.14 8.57 1.53
C LYS A 71 9.35 9.12 2.27
N ALA A 72 9.17 9.63 3.48
CA ALA A 72 10.26 10.17 4.30
C ALA A 72 11.29 9.10 4.67
N LYS A 73 10.85 7.88 5.03
CA LYS A 73 11.74 6.76 5.36
C LYS A 73 12.54 6.29 4.15
N LEU A 74 11.92 6.19 2.98
CA LEU A 74 12.61 5.83 1.74
C LEU A 74 13.65 6.89 1.35
N ALA A 75 13.34 8.18 1.51
CA ALA A 75 14.28 9.26 1.25
C ALA A 75 15.47 9.24 2.24
N ALA A 76 15.21 8.95 3.52
CA ALA A 76 16.26 8.82 4.53
C ALA A 76 17.18 7.61 4.24
N ASP A 77 16.63 6.47 3.85
CA ASP A 77 17.39 5.29 3.44
C ASP A 77 18.28 5.58 2.22
N GLU A 78 17.74 6.29 1.22
CA GLU A 78 18.52 6.74 0.06
C GLU A 78 19.69 7.63 0.46
N GLN A 79 19.46 8.61 1.34
CA GLN A 79 20.51 9.51 1.84
C GLN A 79 21.59 8.76 2.64
N ARG A 80 21.17 7.81 3.50
CA ARG A 80 22.08 6.96 4.27
C ARG A 80 22.98 6.15 3.34
N LYS A 81 22.41 5.48 2.34
CA LYS A 81 23.17 4.69 1.35
C LYS A 81 24.17 5.55 0.57
N ARG A 82 23.80 6.79 0.21
CA ARG A 82 24.72 7.75 -0.44
C ARG A 82 25.90 8.12 0.46
N LYS A 83 25.64 8.41 1.75
CA LYS A 83 26.67 8.72 2.73
C LYS A 83 27.65 7.55 2.96
N GLU A 84 27.14 6.32 2.86
CA GLU A 84 27.93 5.09 2.95
C GLU A 84 28.71 4.77 1.65
N GLY A 85 28.62 5.60 0.63
CA GLY A 85 29.28 5.38 -0.67
C GLY A 85 28.65 4.26 -1.51
N LYS A 86 27.45 3.80 -1.14
CA LYS A 86 26.73 2.76 -1.88
C LYS A 86 26.10 3.34 -3.16
N ARG A 87 26.02 2.52 -4.20
CA ARG A 87 25.25 2.86 -5.40
C ARG A 87 23.78 3.01 -5.04
N VAL A 88 23.20 4.14 -5.42
CA VAL A 88 21.78 4.45 -5.17
C VAL A 88 21.04 4.58 -6.51
N HIS A 89 19.91 3.92 -6.63
CA HIS A 89 18.99 4.10 -7.75
C HIS A 89 17.86 5.04 -7.32
N PRO A 90 17.54 6.10 -8.10
CA PRO A 90 16.44 6.99 -7.78
C PRO A 90 15.14 6.21 -7.62
N ASN A 91 14.35 6.57 -6.61
CA ASN A 91 13.07 5.92 -6.34
C ASN A 91 11.98 6.94 -6.05
N THR A 92 10.94 6.93 -6.87
CA THR A 92 9.69 7.64 -6.60
C THR A 92 8.65 6.64 -6.15
N LEU A 93 8.20 6.75 -4.90
CA LEU A 93 7.10 5.94 -4.40
C LEU A 93 5.80 6.36 -5.09
N ARG A 94 5.20 5.44 -5.83
CA ARG A 94 3.81 5.53 -6.27
C ARG A 94 2.96 4.52 -5.53
N TYR A 95 1.66 4.79 -5.41
CA TYR A 95 0.75 3.93 -4.67
C TYR A 95 -0.69 4.06 -5.17
N ALA A 96 -1.47 3.04 -4.88
CA ALA A 96 -2.92 3.07 -4.92
C ALA A 96 -3.45 2.31 -3.70
N TRP A 97 -4.54 2.80 -3.12
CA TRP A 97 -5.17 2.16 -1.97
C TRP A 97 -6.69 2.17 -2.08
N VAL A 98 -7.30 1.16 -1.49
CA VAL A 98 -8.73 1.09 -1.24
C VAL A 98 -8.98 0.88 0.24
N ARG A 99 -10.05 1.50 0.74
CA ARG A 99 -10.54 1.34 2.09
C ARG A 99 -11.71 0.38 2.10
N GLU A 100 -11.67 -0.61 2.96
CA GLU A 100 -12.71 -1.62 3.08
C GLU A 100 -13.17 -1.80 4.53
N PHE A 101 -14.43 -2.24 4.66
CA PHE A 101 -15.05 -2.62 5.92
C PHE A 101 -15.56 -4.06 5.76
N PRO A 102 -14.85 -5.06 6.29
CA PRO A 102 -15.36 -6.43 6.33
C PRO A 102 -16.56 -6.54 7.28
N GLN A 103 -17.24 -7.68 7.23
CA GLN A 103 -18.45 -7.92 8.05
C GLN A 103 -18.25 -7.73 9.56
N ASN A 104 -17.01 -7.87 10.06
CA ASN A 104 -16.65 -7.61 11.45
C ASN A 104 -16.49 -6.12 11.79
N GLY A 105 -16.75 -5.21 10.84
CA GLY A 105 -16.74 -3.77 11.04
C GLY A 105 -15.36 -3.11 11.15
N LYS A 106 -14.26 -3.85 11.12
CA LYS A 106 -12.91 -3.27 11.25
C LYS A 106 -12.43 -2.71 9.92
N ARG A 107 -12.13 -1.41 9.90
CA ARG A 107 -11.54 -0.77 8.73
C ARG A 107 -10.16 -1.33 8.43
N HIS A 108 -9.88 -1.57 7.16
CA HIS A 108 -8.55 -1.84 6.67
C HIS A 108 -8.33 -1.24 5.29
N PHE A 109 -7.05 -1.12 4.91
CA PHE A 109 -6.65 -0.64 3.61
C PHE A 109 -5.90 -1.72 2.87
N HIS A 110 -6.31 -2.00 1.63
CA HIS A 110 -5.48 -2.71 0.68
C HIS A 110 -4.68 -1.70 -0.11
N VAL A 111 -3.36 -1.80 -0.05
CA VAL A 111 -2.45 -0.84 -0.67
C VAL A 111 -1.56 -1.55 -1.67
N PHE A 112 -1.47 -1.03 -2.89
CA PHE A 112 -0.37 -1.31 -3.79
C PHE A 112 0.69 -0.22 -3.67
N LEU A 113 1.93 -0.63 -3.44
CA LEU A 113 3.13 0.21 -3.47
C LEU A 113 3.91 -0.12 -4.73
N PHE A 114 4.35 0.91 -5.45
CA PHE A 114 5.15 0.77 -6.67
C PHE A 114 6.47 1.51 -6.47
N LEU A 115 7.59 0.78 -6.56
CA LEU A 115 8.93 1.25 -6.27
C LEU A 115 9.87 0.89 -7.42
N ASN A 116 10.98 1.60 -7.53
CA ASN A 116 12.05 1.20 -8.44
C ASN A 116 12.61 -0.16 -8.02
N LYS A 117 12.51 -1.16 -8.91
CA LYS A 117 13.00 -2.52 -8.68
C LYS A 117 14.51 -2.59 -8.45
N ASP A 118 15.26 -1.64 -8.99
CA ASP A 118 16.71 -1.57 -8.85
C ASP A 118 17.14 -0.89 -7.54
N ALA A 119 16.25 -0.10 -6.92
CA ALA A 119 16.45 0.48 -5.59
C ALA A 119 16.02 -0.50 -4.48
N TYR A 120 14.92 -1.21 -4.69
CA TYR A 120 14.31 -2.13 -3.73
C TYR A 120 14.04 -3.48 -4.37
N TYR A 121 14.96 -4.42 -4.18
CA TYR A 121 14.92 -5.73 -4.83
C TYR A 121 13.87 -6.67 -4.23
N HIS A 122 13.70 -6.64 -2.91
CA HIS A 122 12.76 -7.45 -2.13
C HIS A 122 12.33 -6.71 -0.85
N LEU A 123 11.39 -7.30 -0.11
CA LEU A 123 10.91 -6.73 1.16
C LEU A 123 11.99 -6.74 2.25
N GLY A 124 12.92 -7.68 2.21
CA GLY A 124 13.85 -7.98 3.29
C GLY A 124 13.21 -8.87 4.36
N ASP A 125 14.04 -9.28 5.32
CA ASP A 125 13.61 -10.09 6.43
C ASP A 125 12.79 -9.28 7.43
N PHE A 126 12.03 -9.97 8.24
CA PHE A 126 11.24 -9.37 9.30
C PHE A 126 12.09 -9.27 10.57
N ASN A 127 12.99 -8.30 10.58
CA ASN A 127 13.77 -7.94 11.75
C ASN A 127 13.62 -6.43 11.97
N LEU A 128 13.06 -6.02 13.11
CA LEU A 128 12.82 -4.60 13.43
C LEU A 128 14.12 -3.80 13.60
N ASP A 129 15.23 -4.48 13.89
CA ASP A 129 16.55 -3.87 14.06
C ASP A 129 17.24 -3.56 12.70
N GLU A 130 16.67 -4.01 11.59
CA GLU A 130 17.22 -3.79 10.25
C GLU A 130 16.38 -2.82 9.43
N ASP A 131 17.05 -1.92 8.70
CA ASP A 131 16.43 -0.99 7.75
C ASP A 131 16.05 -1.69 6.44
N THR A 132 15.12 -2.64 6.51
CA THR A 132 14.57 -3.31 5.32
C THR A 132 13.35 -2.55 4.79
N LEU A 133 12.95 -2.83 3.53
CA LEU A 133 11.71 -2.25 2.99
C LEU A 133 10.49 -2.67 3.83
N ARG A 134 10.48 -3.89 4.37
CA ARG A 134 9.43 -4.40 5.25
C ARG A 134 9.33 -3.59 6.53
N THR A 135 10.46 -3.33 7.20
CA THR A 135 10.49 -2.57 8.45
C THR A 135 10.13 -1.10 8.22
N MET A 136 10.54 -0.50 7.10
CA MET A 136 10.12 0.85 6.72
C MET A 136 8.61 0.96 6.51
N ILE A 137 7.98 -0.02 5.83
CA ILE A 137 6.52 -0.05 5.63
C ILE A 137 5.80 -0.22 6.98
N THR A 138 6.24 -1.16 7.81
CA THR A 138 5.67 -1.41 9.15
C THR A 138 5.78 -0.18 10.03
N SER A 139 6.98 0.39 10.15
CA SER A 139 7.21 1.59 10.95
C SER A 139 6.44 2.82 10.42
N ALA A 140 6.20 2.89 9.10
CA ALA A 140 5.39 3.97 8.53
C ALA A 140 3.91 3.85 8.94
N TRP A 141 3.36 2.63 8.99
CA TRP A 141 1.99 2.42 9.44
C TRP A 141 1.85 2.67 10.93
N CYS A 142 2.77 2.14 11.75
CA CYS A 142 2.79 2.37 13.20
C CYS A 142 2.91 3.86 13.53
N SER A 143 3.80 4.59 12.84
CA SER A 143 3.92 6.04 12.96
C SER A 143 2.61 6.77 12.58
N ALA A 144 1.92 6.31 11.54
CA ALA A 144 0.63 6.90 11.12
C ALA A 144 -0.47 6.70 12.17
N LEU A 145 -0.39 5.64 12.95
CA LEU A 145 -1.30 5.33 14.05
C LEU A 145 -0.85 5.87 15.41
N SER A 146 0.34 6.45 15.51
CA SER A 146 0.96 6.92 16.77
C SER A 146 1.19 5.79 17.79
N ILE A 147 1.57 4.61 17.31
CA ILE A 147 1.95 3.43 18.12
C ILE A 147 3.38 3.00 17.78
N THR A 148 3.98 2.17 18.62
CA THR A 148 5.33 1.62 18.36
C THR A 148 5.28 0.46 17.35
N PRO A 149 6.40 0.16 16.64
CA PRO A 149 6.47 -1.00 15.75
C PRO A 149 6.21 -2.34 16.47
N GLU A 150 6.65 -2.48 17.71
CA GLU A 150 6.45 -3.67 18.54
C GLU A 150 4.96 -3.93 18.80
N GLU A 151 4.18 -2.87 19.03
CA GLU A 151 2.73 -2.94 19.24
C GLU A 151 1.98 -3.19 17.94
N GLY A 152 2.43 -2.58 16.82
CA GLY A 152 1.67 -2.49 15.59
C GLY A 152 2.14 -3.37 14.43
N GLN A 153 3.25 -4.12 14.55
CA GLN A 153 3.77 -4.93 13.44
C GLN A 153 2.77 -5.93 12.87
N HIS A 154 1.91 -6.50 13.70
CA HIS A 154 0.88 -7.46 13.29
C HIS A 154 -0.27 -6.82 12.48
N LEU A 155 -0.38 -5.48 12.48
CA LEU A 155 -1.36 -4.73 11.72
C LEU A 155 -0.97 -4.55 10.24
N VAL A 156 0.27 -4.92 9.88
CA VAL A 156 0.78 -4.87 8.51
C VAL A 156 0.94 -6.27 7.98
N GLN A 157 0.09 -6.65 7.03
CA GLN A 157 0.08 -8.00 6.47
C GLN A 157 0.50 -7.97 5.01
N TYR A 158 1.24 -8.99 4.60
CA TYR A 158 1.71 -9.18 3.24
C TYR A 158 1.05 -10.43 2.67
N PRO A 159 0.03 -10.30 1.81
CA PRO A 159 -0.63 -11.43 1.20
C PRO A 159 0.34 -12.30 0.40
N SER A 160 0.14 -13.62 0.44
CA SER A 160 0.89 -14.55 -0.40
C SER A 160 0.75 -14.14 -1.88
N ASN A 161 1.84 -14.26 -2.63
CA ASN A 161 1.90 -13.85 -4.04
C ASN A 161 1.54 -12.38 -4.31
N GLY A 162 1.64 -11.49 -3.30
CA GLY A 162 1.35 -10.05 -3.42
C GLY A 162 2.52 -9.21 -3.96
N LYS A 163 3.57 -9.84 -4.53
CA LYS A 163 4.75 -9.17 -5.06
C LYS A 163 4.92 -9.47 -6.55
N TYR A 164 5.09 -8.42 -7.35
CA TYR A 164 5.25 -8.50 -8.80
C TYR A 164 6.44 -7.69 -9.27
N THR A 165 7.11 -8.17 -10.31
CA THR A 165 8.06 -7.39 -11.09
C THR A 165 7.39 -6.96 -12.38
N LEU A 166 7.31 -5.67 -12.61
CA LEU A 166 6.68 -5.07 -13.78
C LEU A 166 7.77 -4.51 -14.67
N ASN A 167 7.82 -4.96 -15.92
CA ASN A 167 8.72 -4.44 -16.93
C ASN A 167 8.00 -3.42 -17.82
N ARG A 168 8.71 -2.38 -18.25
CA ARG A 168 8.13 -1.30 -19.06
C ARG A 168 7.48 -1.83 -20.33
N ASP A 169 8.21 -2.64 -21.09
CA ASP A 169 7.75 -3.08 -22.41
C ASP A 169 6.54 -4.00 -22.31
N ASP A 170 6.52 -4.89 -21.31
CA ASP A 170 5.36 -5.76 -21.04
C ASP A 170 4.13 -4.92 -20.72
N ILE A 171 4.24 -4.02 -19.74
CA ILE A 171 3.11 -3.22 -19.26
C ILE A 171 2.58 -2.24 -20.33
N LEU A 172 3.45 -1.65 -21.14
CA LEU A 172 3.02 -0.75 -22.22
C LEU A 172 2.34 -1.49 -23.37
N ASN A 173 2.56 -2.80 -23.49
CA ASN A 173 1.85 -3.70 -24.41
C ASN A 173 0.70 -4.46 -23.74
N ASP A 174 0.23 -4.01 -22.55
CA ASP A 174 -0.86 -4.60 -21.78
C ASP A 174 -0.62 -6.04 -21.32
N ILE A 175 0.66 -6.44 -21.18
CA ILE A 175 1.06 -7.74 -20.63
C ILE A 175 1.33 -7.58 -19.12
N TYR A 176 0.51 -8.20 -18.30
CA TYR A 176 0.59 -8.11 -16.83
C TYR A 176 1.01 -9.45 -16.24
N PRO A 177 1.93 -9.48 -15.26
CA PRO A 177 2.41 -10.73 -14.69
C PRO A 177 1.38 -11.41 -13.78
N GLY A 178 1.29 -12.74 -13.89
CA GLY A 178 0.51 -13.59 -13.00
C GLY A 178 -0.93 -13.15 -12.85
N ASP A 179 -1.39 -13.08 -11.59
CA ASP A 179 -2.76 -12.72 -11.21
C ASP A 179 -2.96 -11.23 -10.88
N LEU A 180 -2.04 -10.36 -11.31
CA LEU A 180 -2.07 -8.93 -10.95
C LEU A 180 -3.40 -8.26 -11.31
N LEU A 181 -3.92 -8.49 -12.52
CA LEU A 181 -5.20 -7.91 -12.94
C LEU A 181 -6.37 -8.40 -12.08
N ASN A 182 -6.41 -9.69 -11.75
CA ASN A 182 -7.44 -10.25 -10.86
C ASN A 182 -7.36 -9.63 -9.46
N ARG A 183 -6.15 -9.37 -8.96
CA ARG A 183 -5.98 -8.65 -7.67
C ARG A 183 -6.41 -7.20 -7.73
N ILE A 184 -6.17 -6.52 -8.85
CA ILE A 184 -6.68 -5.17 -9.07
C ILE A 184 -8.21 -5.21 -9.10
N ASP A 185 -8.82 -6.15 -9.82
CA ASP A 185 -10.26 -6.33 -9.85
C ASP A 185 -10.82 -6.60 -8.45
N TYR A 186 -10.17 -7.47 -7.68
CA TYR A 186 -10.54 -7.69 -6.28
C TYR A 186 -10.59 -6.40 -5.45
N LEU A 187 -9.59 -5.50 -5.58
CA LEU A 187 -9.56 -4.24 -4.86
C LEU A 187 -10.67 -3.27 -5.29
N THR A 188 -11.16 -3.38 -6.50
CA THR A 188 -12.17 -2.45 -7.07
C THR A 188 -13.61 -2.85 -6.79
N LYS A 189 -13.85 -3.99 -6.10
CA LYS A 189 -15.20 -4.46 -5.73
C LYS A 189 -16.00 -3.39 -4.99
N VAL A 190 -17.31 -3.32 -5.31
CA VAL A 190 -18.25 -2.41 -4.64
C VAL A 190 -18.63 -2.93 -3.24
N LYS A 191 -18.84 -4.24 -3.10
CA LYS A 191 -19.49 -4.89 -1.93
C LYS A 191 -18.82 -4.59 -0.57
N SER A 192 -17.52 -4.40 -0.53
CA SER A 192 -16.77 -4.17 0.73
C SER A 192 -16.51 -2.70 1.03
N LYS A 193 -17.02 -1.78 0.22
CA LYS A 193 -16.79 -0.34 0.36
C LYS A 193 -17.99 0.38 0.94
N ASN A 194 -17.70 1.37 1.79
CA ASN A 194 -18.67 2.33 2.27
C ASN A 194 -18.50 3.64 1.48
N PHE A 195 -19.53 4.07 0.77
CA PHE A 195 -19.54 5.32 -0.02
C PHE A 195 -20.31 6.44 0.68
N ASP A 196 -21.05 6.12 1.73
CA ASP A 196 -22.02 7.04 2.37
C ASP A 196 -21.49 7.66 3.66
N ASP A 197 -20.27 7.30 4.07
CA ASP A 197 -19.66 7.82 5.31
C ASP A 197 -18.89 9.13 5.14
N GLY A 198 -18.96 9.75 3.96
CA GLY A 198 -18.26 11.00 3.66
C GLY A 198 -16.73 10.89 3.45
N TYR A 199 -16.16 9.69 3.58
CA TYR A 199 -14.72 9.46 3.43
C TYR A 199 -14.38 8.76 2.11
N ARG A 200 -13.18 9.01 1.60
CA ARG A 200 -12.71 8.38 0.36
C ARG A 200 -12.53 6.88 0.55
N SER A 201 -13.13 6.09 -0.34
CA SER A 201 -12.93 4.64 -0.41
C SER A 201 -11.73 4.26 -1.29
N PHE A 202 -11.14 5.21 -2.02
CA PHE A 202 -10.01 5.02 -2.93
C PHE A 202 -9.11 6.25 -2.98
N GLY A 203 -7.82 6.03 -3.15
CA GLY A 203 -6.85 7.07 -3.48
C GLY A 203 -5.61 6.49 -4.17
N CYS A 204 -4.91 7.34 -4.90
CA CYS A 204 -3.64 6.98 -5.54
C CYS A 204 -2.74 8.21 -5.69
N SER A 205 -1.45 7.96 -5.95
CA SER A 205 -0.51 9.02 -6.32
C SER A 205 -0.88 9.61 -7.70
N ASN A 206 -0.79 10.93 -7.83
CA ASN A 206 -1.16 11.66 -9.04
C ASN A 206 0.04 11.96 -9.97
N ASN A 207 1.27 11.88 -9.44
CA ASN A 207 2.52 12.23 -10.16
C ASN A 207 3.19 11.00 -10.73
#